data_2fc1791f2a2bbe024d0df668a7e612d9
#
_entry.id   2fc1791f2a2bbe024d0df668a7e612d9
#
_cell.length_a   1.000
_cell.length_b   1.000
_cell.length_c   1.000
_cell.angle_alpha   90.00
_cell.angle_beta   90.00
_cell.angle_gamma   90.00
#
_symmetry.space_group_name_H-M   'P 1'
#
loop_
_entity.id
_entity.type
_entity.pdbx_description
1 polymer ?
#
loop_
_entity_poly.entity_id
_entity_poly.type
_entity_poly.pdbx_seq_one_letter_code
_entity_poly.pdbx_strand_id
1 'polypeptide(L)'
;DLLLDGSASRLHCQETIAAQGYILAKSLADCGIPVRVSSFCSLRGYTVLRVLKDFGEKNGERKIFDYFAAGWNRDGLALRMAAELLNTAPADKHLLILLTDASPDDSHKILPTGKVPLSQDYDSQVGVEDTADEVRALRRKGIRVAAVFMGENANVPNAHTIYGQDLAPIRRMDQLSAAAGRLIQTEIRELSG
;
A
#
# COMPACT_ATOMS: atom_id res chain seq x y z
N ASP A 1 4.55 -6.71 4.38
CA ASP A 1 4.70 -5.87 3.20
C ASP A 1 4.40 -4.41 3.49
N LEU A 2 5.24 -3.51 2.97
CA LEU A 2 4.98 -2.08 2.92
C LEU A 2 4.78 -1.68 1.46
N LEU A 3 3.59 -1.21 1.13
CA LEU A 3 3.20 -0.81 -0.21
C LEU A 3 3.06 0.72 -0.27
N LEU A 4 3.94 1.37 -1.02
CA LEU A 4 4.04 2.82 -1.11
C LEU A 4 3.31 3.31 -2.36
N ASP A 5 2.31 4.17 -2.16
CA ASP A 5 1.70 4.90 -3.26
C ASP A 5 2.76 5.78 -3.94
N GLY A 6 3.00 5.52 -5.22
CA GLY A 6 3.93 6.24 -6.09
C GLY A 6 3.22 7.11 -7.12
N SER A 7 1.99 7.54 -6.87
CA SER A 7 1.28 8.48 -7.75
C SER A 7 1.88 9.88 -7.72
N ALA A 8 1.58 10.69 -8.74
CA ALA A 8 2.13 12.03 -8.89
C ALA A 8 1.80 12.98 -7.73
N SER A 9 0.73 12.72 -6.97
CA SER A 9 0.41 13.47 -5.75
C SER A 9 1.52 13.41 -4.69
N ARG A 10 2.41 12.42 -4.76
CA ARG A 10 3.55 12.21 -3.84
C ARG A 10 4.85 12.89 -4.27
N LEU A 11 4.92 13.50 -5.45
CA LEU A 11 6.13 14.13 -5.99
C LEU A 11 6.80 15.08 -4.98
N HIS A 12 6.00 15.89 -4.29
CA HIS A 12 6.50 16.91 -3.35
C HIS A 12 7.13 16.34 -2.07
N CYS A 13 6.95 15.04 -1.77
CA CYS A 13 7.43 14.39 -0.55
C CYS A 13 8.13 13.04 -0.81
N GLN A 14 8.46 12.73 -2.06
CA GLN A 14 9.01 11.43 -2.46
C GLN A 14 10.29 11.06 -1.71
N GLU A 15 11.20 12.00 -1.47
CA GLU A 15 12.43 11.76 -0.72
C GLU A 15 12.14 11.40 0.75
N THR A 16 11.15 12.06 1.34
CA THR A 16 10.71 11.77 2.72
C THR A 16 10.07 10.39 2.78
N ILE A 17 9.26 9.99 1.79
CA ILE A 17 8.67 8.64 1.72
C ILE A 17 9.76 7.59 1.66
N ALA A 18 10.75 7.78 0.78
CA ALA A 18 11.88 6.86 0.66
C ALA A 18 12.68 6.73 1.98
N ALA A 19 12.98 7.86 2.62
CA ALA A 19 13.69 7.88 3.91
C ALA A 19 12.89 7.18 5.02
N GLN A 20 11.60 7.42 5.12
CA GLN A 20 10.74 6.79 6.14
C GLN A 20 10.54 5.28 5.86
N GLY A 21 10.40 4.89 4.59
CA GLY A 21 10.36 3.49 4.18
C GLY A 21 11.66 2.76 4.52
N TYR A 22 12.80 3.40 4.28
CA TYR A 22 14.12 2.88 4.67
C TYR A 22 14.24 2.68 6.19
N ILE A 23 13.88 3.71 6.99
CA ILE A 23 13.91 3.63 8.46
C ILE A 23 13.08 2.46 8.96
N LEU A 24 11.83 2.32 8.46
CA LEU A 24 10.94 1.25 8.86
C LEU A 24 11.50 -0.12 8.47
N ALA A 25 11.92 -0.29 7.21
CA ALA A 25 12.47 -1.55 6.72
C ALA A 25 13.73 -1.97 7.48
N LYS A 26 14.62 -1.02 7.75
CA LYS A 26 15.84 -1.26 8.54
C LYS A 26 15.51 -1.66 9.96
N SER A 27 14.59 -0.96 10.61
CA SER A 27 14.17 -1.28 12.00
C SER A 27 13.55 -2.68 12.10
N LEU A 28 12.71 -3.07 11.12
CA LEU A 28 12.11 -4.40 11.09
C LEU A 28 13.17 -5.49 10.85
N ALA A 29 14.10 -5.25 9.93
CA ALA A 29 15.19 -6.19 9.67
C ALA A 29 16.09 -6.39 10.91
N ASP A 30 16.41 -5.32 11.63
CA ASP A 30 17.18 -5.38 12.88
C ASP A 30 16.44 -6.14 14.00
N CYS A 31 15.11 -6.17 13.96
CA CYS A 31 14.25 -6.98 14.84
C CYS A 31 14.03 -8.42 14.32
N GLY A 32 14.63 -8.80 13.21
CA GLY A 32 14.45 -10.14 12.62
C GLY A 32 13.07 -10.34 11.94
N ILE A 33 12.32 -9.27 11.69
CA ILE A 33 11.01 -9.32 11.02
C ILE A 33 11.22 -9.19 9.51
N PRO A 34 10.87 -10.21 8.71
CA PRO A 34 10.99 -10.13 7.26
C PRO A 34 10.09 -9.02 6.69
N VAL A 35 10.67 -8.17 5.86
CA VAL A 35 9.94 -7.06 5.25
C VAL A 35 10.25 -6.96 3.77
N ARG A 36 9.20 -6.79 2.95
CA ARG A 36 9.30 -6.36 1.56
C ARG A 36 8.74 -4.94 1.45
N VAL A 37 9.40 -4.11 0.66
CA VAL A 37 8.94 -2.75 0.34
C VAL A 37 8.76 -2.66 -1.16
N SER A 38 7.57 -2.27 -1.56
CA SER A 38 7.20 -2.07 -2.97
C SER A 38 6.58 -0.69 -3.15
N SER A 39 6.67 -0.15 -4.34
CA SER A 39 5.91 1.03 -4.76
C SER A 39 5.02 0.69 -5.95
N PHE A 40 3.93 1.42 -6.11
CA PHE A 40 3.04 1.24 -7.25
C PHE A 40 2.60 2.58 -7.82
N CYS A 41 2.40 2.60 -9.13
CA CYS A 41 1.78 3.71 -9.85
C CYS A 41 1.17 3.20 -11.16
N SER A 42 0.31 4.00 -11.77
CA SER A 42 -0.26 3.70 -13.10
C SER A 42 0.28 4.68 -14.13
N LEU A 43 0.92 4.15 -15.17
CA LEU A 43 1.52 4.89 -16.25
C LEU A 43 0.99 4.40 -17.59
N ARG A 44 0.46 5.30 -18.42
CA ARG A 44 -0.03 4.98 -19.77
C ARG A 44 -1.00 3.79 -19.81
N GLY A 45 -1.89 3.67 -18.81
CA GLY A 45 -2.87 2.57 -18.72
C GLY A 45 -2.34 1.27 -18.11
N TYR A 46 -1.11 1.24 -17.67
CA TYR A 46 -0.51 0.08 -16.99
C TYR A 46 -0.23 0.41 -15.53
N THR A 47 -0.71 -0.44 -14.63
CA THR A 47 -0.29 -0.38 -13.23
C THR A 47 1.00 -1.17 -13.06
N VAL A 48 2.01 -0.52 -12.50
CA VAL A 48 3.33 -1.08 -12.25
C VAL A 48 3.52 -1.23 -10.75
N LEU A 49 3.85 -2.44 -10.31
CA LEU A 49 4.33 -2.71 -8.96
C LEU A 49 5.85 -2.92 -9.04
N ARG A 50 6.60 -2.09 -8.35
CA ARG A 50 8.05 -2.16 -8.29
C ARG A 50 8.50 -2.62 -6.91
N VAL A 51 9.12 -3.79 -6.84
CA VAL A 51 9.75 -4.27 -5.60
C VAL A 51 11.07 -3.52 -5.41
N LEU A 52 11.15 -2.71 -4.36
CA LEU A 52 12.34 -1.94 -3.99
C LEU A 52 13.27 -2.77 -3.10
N LYS A 53 12.70 -3.55 -2.18
CA LYS A 53 13.42 -4.50 -1.33
C LYS A 53 12.57 -5.74 -1.14
N ASP A 54 13.14 -6.91 -1.35
CA ASP A 54 12.44 -8.18 -1.13
C ASP A 54 12.78 -8.79 0.24
N PHE A 55 11.96 -9.76 0.69
CA PHE A 55 12.09 -10.44 1.99
C PHE A 55 13.46 -11.07 2.23
N GLY A 56 13.98 -11.82 1.25
CA GLY A 56 15.26 -12.52 1.33
C GLY A 56 16.49 -11.66 1.10
N GLU A 57 16.32 -10.40 0.77
CA GLU A 57 17.42 -9.54 0.37
C GLU A 57 18.14 -8.94 1.58
N LYS A 58 19.39 -9.38 1.79
CA LYS A 58 20.25 -8.83 2.82
C LYS A 58 20.82 -7.47 2.40
N ASN A 59 20.70 -6.47 3.28
CA ASN A 59 21.18 -5.10 3.05
C ASN A 59 20.54 -4.40 1.82
N GLY A 60 19.36 -4.86 1.39
CA GLY A 60 18.62 -4.28 0.27
C GLY A 60 17.89 -2.99 0.58
N GLU A 61 17.88 -2.53 1.84
CA GLU A 61 17.10 -1.37 2.28
C GLU A 61 17.46 -0.09 1.53
N ARG A 62 18.72 0.05 1.09
CA ARG A 62 19.16 1.23 0.31
C ARG A 62 18.46 1.38 -1.03
N LYS A 63 17.95 0.30 -1.62
CA LYS A 63 17.18 0.36 -2.86
C LYS A 63 15.83 1.07 -2.70
N ILE A 64 15.37 1.27 -1.46
CA ILE A 64 14.16 2.03 -1.18
C ILE A 64 14.32 3.50 -1.62
N PHE A 65 15.55 4.01 -1.69
CA PHE A 65 15.83 5.34 -2.24
C PHE A 65 15.66 5.43 -3.77
N ASP A 66 15.45 4.30 -4.46
CA ASP A 66 15.01 4.28 -5.85
C ASP A 66 13.48 4.53 -5.99
N TYR A 67 12.76 4.78 -4.90
CA TYR A 67 11.37 5.20 -4.94
C TYR A 67 11.24 6.49 -5.75
N PHE A 68 10.24 6.52 -6.62
CA PHE A 68 9.85 7.72 -7.34
C PHE A 68 8.32 7.78 -7.45
N ALA A 69 7.79 8.98 -7.60
CA ALA A 69 6.37 9.23 -7.76
C ALA A 69 6.07 9.70 -9.20
N ALA A 70 5.07 9.11 -9.85
CA ALA A 70 4.63 9.44 -11.20
C ALA A 70 3.23 8.90 -11.50
N GLY A 71 2.52 9.53 -12.43
CA GLY A 71 1.26 9.02 -12.97
C GLY A 71 0.11 8.99 -11.96
N TRP A 72 -0.72 7.97 -12.09
CA TRP A 72 -1.98 7.75 -11.38
C TRP A 72 -1.85 6.56 -10.41
N ASN A 73 -2.94 6.17 -9.74
CA ASN A 73 -2.95 5.02 -8.84
C ASN A 73 -4.22 4.19 -8.96
N ARG A 74 -4.05 2.87 -9.06
CA ARG A 74 -5.09 1.85 -8.95
C ARG A 74 -4.78 0.98 -7.75
N ASP A 75 -5.24 1.41 -6.57
CA ASP A 75 -4.91 0.78 -5.29
C ASP A 75 -5.39 -0.67 -5.22
N GLY A 76 -6.61 -0.96 -5.70
CA GLY A 76 -7.13 -2.33 -5.73
C GLY A 76 -6.27 -3.27 -6.58
N LEU A 77 -5.79 -2.82 -7.75
CA LEU A 77 -4.90 -3.64 -8.58
C LEU A 77 -3.52 -3.81 -7.94
N ALA A 78 -3.00 -2.76 -7.29
CA ALA A 78 -1.75 -2.86 -6.54
C ALA A 78 -1.83 -3.87 -5.39
N LEU A 79 -2.96 -3.90 -4.67
CA LEU A 79 -3.24 -4.89 -3.62
C LEU A 79 -3.26 -6.32 -4.18
N ARG A 80 -3.93 -6.55 -5.32
CA ARG A 80 -3.95 -7.86 -6.00
C ARG A 80 -2.54 -8.32 -6.37
N MET A 81 -1.73 -7.45 -6.97
CA MET A 81 -0.34 -7.78 -7.32
C MET A 81 0.51 -8.05 -6.08
N ALA A 82 0.39 -7.24 -5.04
CA ALA A 82 1.12 -7.45 -3.78
C ALA A 82 0.75 -8.79 -3.13
N ALA A 83 -0.54 -9.17 -3.16
CA ALA A 83 -1.02 -10.43 -2.62
C ALA A 83 -0.45 -11.65 -3.36
N GLU A 84 -0.36 -11.60 -4.68
CA GLU A 84 0.28 -12.68 -5.45
C GLU A 84 1.76 -12.87 -5.06
N LEU A 85 2.45 -11.77 -4.78
CA LEU A 85 3.82 -11.83 -4.31
C LEU A 85 3.95 -12.38 -2.88
N LEU A 86 2.89 -12.33 -2.06
CA LEU A 86 2.91 -12.90 -0.70
C LEU A 86 3.06 -14.44 -0.70
N ASN A 87 2.71 -15.11 -1.79
CA ASN A 87 2.93 -16.55 -1.92
C ASN A 87 4.40 -16.97 -1.78
N THR A 88 5.34 -16.02 -1.92
CA THR A 88 6.78 -16.25 -1.74
C THR A 88 7.30 -15.76 -0.38
N ALA A 89 6.43 -15.25 0.48
CA ALA A 89 6.84 -14.72 1.78
C ALA A 89 7.28 -15.86 2.74
N PRO A 90 8.31 -15.62 3.56
CA PRO A 90 8.87 -16.64 4.45
C PRO A 90 8.11 -16.80 5.78
N ALA A 91 6.80 -16.50 5.82
CA ALA A 91 6.00 -16.50 7.03
C ALA A 91 4.55 -16.92 6.75
N ASP A 92 3.88 -17.49 7.75
CA ASP A 92 2.47 -17.92 7.67
C ASP A 92 1.48 -16.80 7.94
N LYS A 93 1.92 -15.73 8.57
CA LYS A 93 1.09 -14.55 8.89
C LYS A 93 1.58 -13.35 8.11
N HIS A 94 0.66 -12.68 7.46
CA HIS A 94 0.97 -11.57 6.57
C HIS A 94 0.23 -10.31 7.00
N LEU A 95 1.00 -9.22 7.12
CA LEU A 95 0.49 -7.86 7.26
C LEU A 95 0.92 -7.04 6.05
N LEU A 96 -0.03 -6.43 5.38
CA LEU A 96 0.17 -5.53 4.26
C LEU A 96 -0.26 -4.13 4.68
N ILE A 97 0.68 -3.19 4.65
CA ILE A 97 0.45 -1.80 5.03
C ILE A 97 0.59 -0.94 3.78
N LEU A 98 -0.46 -0.18 3.45
CA LEU A 98 -0.42 0.81 2.38
C LEU A 98 -0.13 2.20 2.93
N LEU A 99 0.74 2.95 2.25
CA LEU A 99 0.73 4.41 2.32
C LEU A 99 -0.20 4.91 1.22
N THR A 100 -1.25 5.65 1.58
CA THR A 100 -2.27 6.10 0.61
C THR A 100 -2.93 7.41 1.05
N ASP A 101 -3.50 8.15 0.10
CA ASP A 101 -4.43 9.27 0.34
C ASP A 101 -5.91 8.86 0.19
N ALA A 102 -6.16 7.56 -0.03
CA ALA A 102 -7.49 7.00 -0.24
C ALA A 102 -8.27 7.70 -1.38
N SER A 103 -7.53 8.12 -2.40
CA SER A 103 -8.08 8.72 -3.62
C SER A 103 -7.57 7.96 -4.85
N PRO A 104 -7.91 6.67 -4.99
CA PRO A 104 -7.51 5.91 -6.16
C PRO A 104 -8.13 6.50 -7.42
N ASP A 105 -7.25 6.90 -8.34
CA ASP A 105 -7.64 7.60 -9.56
C ASP A 105 -6.72 7.20 -10.73
N ASP A 106 -7.36 6.82 -11.85
CA ASP A 106 -6.70 6.63 -13.14
C ASP A 106 -7.71 6.94 -14.25
N SER A 107 -7.44 7.95 -15.04
CA SER A 107 -8.31 8.38 -16.15
C SER A 107 -8.48 7.34 -17.26
N HIS A 108 -7.75 6.23 -17.22
CA HIS A 108 -7.91 5.13 -18.18
C HIS A 108 -9.10 4.25 -17.79
N LYS A 109 -9.91 3.92 -18.79
CA LYS A 109 -11.10 3.10 -18.60
C LYS A 109 -10.73 1.68 -18.14
N ILE A 110 -11.52 1.16 -17.21
CA ILE A 110 -11.48 -0.25 -16.85
C ILE A 110 -12.03 -1.07 -18.01
N LEU A 111 -11.30 -2.10 -18.45
CA LEU A 111 -11.78 -3.01 -19.48
C LEU A 111 -13.03 -3.75 -19.01
N PRO A 112 -14.01 -4.01 -19.91
CA PRO A 112 -15.19 -4.79 -19.57
C PRO A 112 -14.83 -6.17 -19.04
N THR A 113 -15.54 -6.61 -18.02
CA THR A 113 -15.50 -7.98 -17.47
C THR A 113 -16.88 -8.59 -17.56
N GLY A 114 -17.02 -9.87 -17.26
CA GLY A 114 -18.33 -10.52 -17.22
C GLY A 114 -19.31 -9.90 -16.22
N LYS A 115 -18.82 -9.19 -15.21
CA LYS A 115 -19.61 -8.48 -14.20
C LYS A 115 -19.81 -7.00 -14.52
N VAL A 116 -18.86 -6.41 -15.23
CA VAL A 116 -18.88 -5.01 -15.65
C VAL A 116 -18.80 -4.98 -17.17
N PRO A 117 -19.96 -4.96 -17.88
CA PRO A 117 -19.99 -5.08 -19.33
C PRO A 117 -19.52 -3.83 -20.06
N LEU A 118 -19.49 -2.67 -19.40
CA LEU A 118 -19.08 -1.41 -19.99
C LEU A 118 -17.73 -0.95 -19.41
N SER A 119 -16.89 -0.39 -20.26
CA SER A 119 -15.66 0.28 -19.81
C SER A 119 -16.03 1.53 -19.02
N GLN A 120 -15.33 1.79 -17.93
CA GLN A 120 -15.48 2.98 -17.11
C GLN A 120 -14.12 3.47 -16.64
N ASP A 121 -14.04 4.75 -16.31
CA ASP A 121 -12.84 5.30 -15.71
C ASP A 121 -12.69 4.77 -14.29
N TYR A 122 -11.44 4.62 -13.85
CA TYR A 122 -11.09 4.17 -12.51
C TYR A 122 -10.86 5.42 -11.66
N ASP A 123 -11.94 6.06 -11.25
CA ASP A 123 -11.92 7.27 -10.46
C ASP A 123 -13.02 7.27 -9.40
N SER A 124 -12.94 8.22 -8.48
CA SER A 124 -13.97 8.46 -7.47
C SER A 124 -14.48 7.16 -6.84
N GLN A 125 -15.78 6.93 -6.85
CA GLN A 125 -16.42 5.79 -6.20
C GLN A 125 -15.99 4.44 -6.79
N VAL A 126 -15.71 4.37 -8.08
CA VAL A 126 -15.28 3.10 -8.72
C VAL A 126 -13.95 2.62 -8.16
N GLY A 127 -12.98 3.52 -8.04
CA GLY A 127 -11.67 3.19 -7.47
C GLY A 127 -11.76 2.82 -5.98
N VAL A 128 -12.58 3.53 -5.23
CA VAL A 128 -12.83 3.26 -3.80
C VAL A 128 -13.48 1.90 -3.60
N GLU A 129 -14.51 1.57 -4.37
CA GLU A 129 -15.21 0.28 -4.28
C GLU A 129 -14.29 -0.89 -4.67
N ASP A 130 -13.55 -0.79 -5.78
CA ASP A 130 -12.59 -1.83 -6.19
C ASP A 130 -11.54 -2.06 -5.10
N THR A 131 -10.99 -0.99 -4.53
CA THR A 131 -9.99 -1.09 -3.46
C THR A 131 -10.57 -1.71 -2.19
N ALA A 132 -11.78 -1.30 -1.80
CA ALA A 132 -12.47 -1.85 -0.64
C ALA A 132 -12.82 -3.34 -0.82
N ASP A 133 -13.27 -3.73 -2.02
CA ASP A 133 -13.54 -5.13 -2.33
C ASP A 133 -12.27 -5.98 -2.22
N GLU A 134 -11.15 -5.46 -2.70
CA GLU A 134 -9.87 -6.17 -2.63
C GLU A 134 -9.37 -6.31 -1.18
N VAL A 135 -9.44 -5.23 -0.38
CA VAL A 135 -9.11 -5.31 1.06
C VAL A 135 -9.95 -6.38 1.75
N ARG A 136 -11.27 -6.41 1.49
CA ARG A 136 -12.15 -7.45 2.03
C ARG A 136 -11.78 -8.85 1.56
N ALA A 137 -11.40 -9.00 0.29
CA ALA A 137 -10.99 -10.28 -0.28
C ALA A 137 -9.70 -10.80 0.38
N LEU A 138 -8.72 -9.93 0.59
CA LEU A 138 -7.45 -10.26 1.25
C LEU A 138 -7.66 -10.66 2.71
N ARG A 139 -8.48 -9.90 3.44
CA ARG A 139 -8.81 -10.23 4.84
C ARG A 139 -9.50 -11.58 4.97
N ARG A 140 -10.39 -11.96 4.01
CA ARG A 140 -10.99 -13.31 3.99
C ARG A 140 -9.98 -14.43 3.75
N LYS A 141 -8.84 -14.13 3.11
CA LYS A 141 -7.71 -15.07 2.94
C LYS A 141 -6.79 -15.10 4.15
N GLY A 142 -7.09 -14.37 5.22
CA GLY A 142 -6.25 -14.28 6.41
C GLY A 142 -5.09 -13.31 6.31
N ILE A 143 -5.03 -12.48 5.26
CA ILE A 143 -4.03 -11.43 5.12
C ILE A 143 -4.55 -10.17 5.80
N ARG A 144 -3.83 -9.67 6.79
CA ARG A 144 -4.16 -8.40 7.43
C ARG A 144 -3.79 -7.24 6.51
N VAL A 145 -4.73 -6.31 6.34
CA VAL A 145 -4.51 -5.11 5.51
C VAL A 145 -4.82 -3.89 6.35
N ALA A 146 -3.83 -3.01 6.47
CA ALA A 146 -3.93 -1.74 7.17
C ALA A 146 -3.39 -0.60 6.30
N ALA A 147 -3.69 0.64 6.65
CA ALA A 147 -3.18 1.79 5.91
C ALA A 147 -2.61 2.87 6.82
N VAL A 148 -1.53 3.50 6.36
CA VAL A 148 -1.12 4.82 6.84
C VAL A 148 -1.71 5.84 5.87
N PHE A 149 -2.64 6.63 6.39
CA PHE A 149 -3.40 7.59 5.60
C PHE A 149 -2.80 8.99 5.72
N MET A 150 -2.44 9.56 4.58
CA MET A 150 -2.08 10.97 4.44
C MET A 150 -2.78 11.54 3.21
N GLY A 151 -3.97 12.03 3.40
CA GLY A 151 -4.83 12.63 2.38
C GLY A 151 -5.58 13.86 2.91
N GLU A 152 -6.37 14.44 2.04
CA GLU A 152 -7.25 15.54 2.38
C GLU A 152 -8.43 15.08 3.23
N ASN A 153 -9.04 16.01 3.97
CA ASN A 153 -10.23 15.72 4.79
C ASN A 153 -11.39 15.15 3.95
N ALA A 154 -11.50 15.53 2.70
CA ALA A 154 -12.51 15.02 1.77
C ALA A 154 -12.38 13.50 1.54
N ASN A 155 -11.17 12.94 1.65
CA ASN A 155 -10.89 11.52 1.41
C ASN A 155 -11.00 10.66 2.68
N VAL A 156 -11.23 11.25 3.85
CA VAL A 156 -11.42 10.50 5.10
C VAL A 156 -12.55 9.47 5.03
N PRO A 157 -13.74 9.79 4.46
CA PRO A 157 -14.80 8.78 4.28
C PRO A 157 -14.34 7.60 3.41
N ASN A 158 -13.59 7.85 2.33
CA ASN A 158 -13.04 6.81 1.46
C ASN A 158 -12.07 5.91 2.24
N ALA A 159 -11.17 6.50 3.02
CA ALA A 159 -10.23 5.75 3.85
C ALA A 159 -10.95 4.81 4.84
N HIS A 160 -12.02 5.29 5.48
CA HIS A 160 -12.84 4.46 6.36
C HIS A 160 -13.63 3.38 5.61
N THR A 161 -14.13 3.68 4.41
CA THR A 161 -14.82 2.69 3.56
C THR A 161 -13.88 1.54 3.17
N ILE A 162 -12.63 1.86 2.84
CA ILE A 162 -11.64 0.89 2.38
C ILE A 162 -11.06 0.10 3.56
N TYR A 163 -10.56 0.77 4.59
CA TYR A 163 -9.72 0.15 5.63
C TYR A 163 -10.44 -0.05 6.97
N GLY A 164 -11.55 0.66 7.21
CA GLY A 164 -12.28 0.59 8.49
C GLY A 164 -11.46 1.15 9.64
N GLN A 165 -11.24 0.32 10.67
CA GLN A 165 -10.46 0.69 11.87
C GLN A 165 -8.95 0.48 11.71
N ASP A 166 -8.52 -0.27 10.69
CA ASP A 166 -7.10 -0.56 10.43
C ASP A 166 -6.45 0.62 9.67
N LEU A 167 -6.61 1.82 10.21
CA LEU A 167 -6.21 3.09 9.62
C LEU A 167 -5.40 3.92 10.60
N ALA A 168 -4.18 4.30 10.22
CA ALA A 168 -3.34 5.21 10.99
C ALA A 168 -3.19 6.56 10.25
N PRO A 169 -3.98 7.59 10.61
CA PRO A 169 -3.86 8.88 9.97
C PRO A 169 -2.57 9.59 10.40
N ILE A 170 -1.91 10.24 9.43
CA ILE A 170 -0.76 11.11 9.65
C ILE A 170 -0.99 12.47 8.99
N ARG A 171 -0.39 13.51 9.55
CA ARG A 171 -0.47 14.88 9.00
C ARG A 171 0.77 15.26 8.18
N ARG A 172 1.87 14.58 8.43
CA ARG A 172 3.17 14.83 7.79
C ARG A 172 3.81 13.51 7.44
N MET A 173 4.50 13.47 6.31
CA MET A 173 5.11 12.25 5.80
C MET A 173 6.23 11.69 6.70
N ASP A 174 6.90 12.54 7.49
CA ASP A 174 7.91 12.12 8.46
C ASP A 174 7.35 11.28 9.63
N GLN A 175 6.03 11.15 9.73
CA GLN A 175 5.35 10.30 10.71
C GLN A 175 5.09 8.86 10.19
N LEU A 176 5.39 8.57 8.91
CA LEU A 176 5.08 7.29 8.26
C LEU A 176 5.64 6.08 9.02
N SER A 177 6.93 6.09 9.33
CA SER A 177 7.58 4.95 9.99
C SER A 177 7.02 4.69 11.40
N ALA A 178 6.72 5.75 12.16
CA ALA A 178 6.12 5.64 13.47
C ALA A 178 4.67 5.14 13.42
N ALA A 179 3.89 5.58 12.44
CA ALA A 179 2.51 5.14 12.25
C ALA A 179 2.44 3.67 11.84
N ALA A 180 3.24 3.27 10.84
CA ALA A 180 3.34 1.87 10.41
C ALA A 180 3.87 0.97 11.55
N GLY A 181 4.84 1.44 12.32
CA GLY A 181 5.35 0.71 13.48
C GLY A 181 4.27 0.43 14.54
N ARG A 182 3.36 1.37 14.79
CA ARG A 182 2.23 1.15 15.71
C ARG A 182 1.26 0.10 15.17
N LEU A 183 0.93 0.11 13.87
CA LEU A 183 0.11 -0.93 13.26
C LEU A 183 0.74 -2.30 13.42
N ILE A 184 2.05 -2.42 13.16
CA ILE A 184 2.79 -3.68 13.32
C ILE A 184 2.77 -4.16 14.77
N GLN A 185 2.99 -3.27 15.74
CA GLN A 185 2.96 -3.63 17.16
C GLN A 185 1.57 -4.12 17.60
N THR A 186 0.50 -3.52 17.09
CA THR A 186 -0.87 -3.99 17.36
C THR A 186 -1.07 -5.40 16.85
N GLU A 187 -0.66 -5.69 15.61
CA GLU A 187 -0.74 -7.04 15.04
C GLU A 187 0.07 -8.08 15.83
N ILE A 188 1.30 -7.74 16.22
CA ILE A 188 2.14 -8.65 17.01
C ILE A 188 1.46 -8.99 18.35
N ARG A 189 0.83 -8.02 19.02
CA ARG A 189 0.11 -8.25 20.27
C ARG A 189 -1.11 -9.16 20.08
N GLU A 190 -1.88 -8.94 19.03
CA GLU A 190 -3.06 -9.78 18.69
C GLU A 190 -2.67 -11.22 18.35
N LEU A 191 -1.48 -11.44 17.79
CA LEU A 191 -0.97 -12.77 17.47
C LEU A 191 -0.37 -13.48 18.68
N SER A 192 -0.02 -12.75 19.76
CA SER A 192 0.65 -13.28 20.95
C SER A 192 -0.29 -13.58 22.11
N GLY A 193 -1.54 -13.16 22.02
CA GLY A 193 -2.61 -13.39 23.02
C GLY A 193 -3.56 -14.47 22.58
#